data_9a2c9c92a878433841cad3a518e9adeb
#
_entry.id   9a2c9c92a878433841cad3a518e9adeb
#
_cell.length_a   1.000
_cell.length_b   1.000
_cell.length_c   1.000
_cell.angle_alpha   90.00
_cell.angle_beta   90.00
_cell.angle_gamma   90.00
#
_symmetry.space_group_name_H-M   'P 1'
#
loop_
_entity.id
_entity.type
_entity.pdbx_description
1 polymer ?
#
loop_
_entity_poly.entity_id
_entity_poly.type
_entity_poly.pdbx_seq_one_letter_code
_entity_poly.pdbx_strand_id
1 'polypeptide(L)'
;MEKEKPIGEATAEQIKEWKETHKNVFAIKVDDADGRKHVCYLRAPKRKDLSAASVAGKADPLKFNEVILRQCWLGGDTDIRTDDSLFLAAS
;
A
#
# COMPACT_ATOMS: atom_id res chain seq x y z
N MET A 1 5.71 -20.91 19.60
CA MET A 1 4.93 -20.80 18.37
C MET A 1 5.51 -19.68 17.53
N GLU A 2 6.04 -20.04 16.38
CA GLU A 2 6.57 -19.04 15.48
C GLU A 2 5.43 -18.31 14.82
N LYS A 3 5.46 -16.99 14.91
CA LYS A 3 4.53 -16.17 14.18
C LYS A 3 5.06 -15.99 12.76
N GLU A 4 4.28 -16.37 11.78
CA GLU A 4 4.64 -16.11 10.40
C GLU A 4 4.74 -14.60 10.18
N LYS A 5 5.80 -14.17 9.56
CA LYS A 5 5.96 -12.77 9.19
C LYS A 5 5.02 -12.45 8.03
N PRO A 6 4.40 -11.25 8.02
CA PRO A 6 3.59 -10.85 6.87
C PRO A 6 4.40 -10.87 5.59
N ILE A 7 3.76 -11.24 4.49
CA ILE A 7 4.40 -11.23 3.18
C ILE A 7 4.65 -9.78 2.77
N GLY A 8 5.89 -9.48 2.43
CA GLY A 8 6.28 -8.13 2.03
C GLY A 8 6.73 -7.24 3.19
N GLU A 9 6.87 -7.78 4.40
CA GLU A 9 7.32 -6.99 5.54
C GLU A 9 8.72 -6.40 5.31
N ALA A 10 8.82 -5.08 5.49
CA ALA A 10 10.08 -4.36 5.35
C ALA A 10 10.93 -4.50 6.62
N THR A 11 12.24 -4.36 6.47
CA THR A 11 13.14 -4.33 7.62
C THR A 11 12.99 -3.00 8.35
N ALA A 12 13.41 -2.97 9.63
CA ALA A 12 13.39 -1.73 10.41
C ALA A 12 14.26 -0.64 9.75
N GLU A 13 15.37 -1.03 9.12
CA GLU A 13 16.24 -0.10 8.42
C GLU A 13 15.56 0.53 7.21
N GLN A 14 14.81 -0.26 6.43
CA GLN A 14 14.06 0.26 5.28
C GLN A 14 12.99 1.24 5.73
N ILE A 15 12.27 0.92 6.78
CA ILE A 15 11.23 1.80 7.32
C ILE A 15 11.86 3.11 7.79
N LYS A 16 12.99 3.04 8.46
CA LYS A 16 13.72 4.21 8.92
C LYS A 16 14.14 5.11 7.77
N GLU A 17 14.69 4.53 6.70
CA GLU A 17 15.10 5.27 5.51
C GLU A 17 13.90 5.96 4.85
N TRP A 18 12.78 5.27 4.76
CA TRP A 18 11.56 5.86 4.20
C TRP A 18 11.06 7.03 5.04
N LYS A 19 11.12 6.91 6.37
CA LYS A 19 10.71 7.99 7.27
C LYS A 19 11.64 9.21 7.19
N GLU A 20 12.90 8.99 6.91
CA GLU A 20 13.85 10.08 6.72
C GLU A 20 13.57 10.87 5.42
N THR A 21 13.14 10.16 4.37
CA THR A 21 12.82 10.77 3.08
C THR A 21 11.39 11.33 3.03
N HIS A 22 10.45 10.59 3.63
CA HIS A 22 9.01 10.91 3.59
C HIS A 22 8.48 10.98 5.02
N LYS A 23 8.25 12.11 5.59
CA LYS A 23 7.88 12.31 7.00
C LYS A 23 6.95 11.25 7.57
N ASN A 24 5.95 10.82 6.82
CA ASN A 24 4.98 9.81 7.28
C ASN A 24 4.99 8.60 6.35
N VAL A 25 5.06 7.43 6.96
CA VAL A 25 5.00 6.15 6.25
C VAL A 25 3.87 5.34 6.86
N PHE A 26 3.00 4.81 6.02
CA PHE A 26 1.84 4.03 6.44
C PHE A 26 2.02 2.58 6.02
N ALA A 27 1.72 1.66 6.94
CA ALA A 27 1.68 0.24 6.64
C ALA A 27 0.23 -0.19 6.46
N ILE A 28 -0.07 -0.84 5.33
CA ILE A 28 -1.38 -1.43 5.09
C ILE A 28 -1.22 -2.93 5.16
N LYS A 29 -1.96 -3.56 6.08
CA LYS A 29 -1.95 -5.02 6.26
C LYS A 29 -3.28 -5.57 5.82
N VAL A 30 -3.24 -6.61 4.98
CA VAL A 30 -4.45 -7.29 4.51
C VAL A 30 -4.28 -8.80 4.66
N ASP A 31 -5.39 -9.48 4.94
CA ASP A 31 -5.42 -10.94 5.01
C ASP A 31 -5.95 -11.50 3.69
N ASP A 32 -5.32 -12.57 3.20
CA ASP A 32 -5.85 -13.27 2.03
C ASP A 32 -6.87 -14.33 2.45
N ALA A 33 -7.40 -15.07 1.47
CA ALA A 33 -8.40 -16.10 1.72
C ALA A 33 -7.89 -17.25 2.60
N ASP A 34 -6.57 -17.45 2.62
CA ASP A 34 -5.94 -18.49 3.43
C ASP A 34 -5.55 -18.01 4.83
N GLY A 35 -5.86 -16.76 5.16
CA GLY A 35 -5.52 -16.17 6.44
C GLY A 35 -4.06 -15.69 6.54
N ARG A 36 -3.33 -15.67 5.42
CA ARG A 36 -1.97 -15.14 5.40
C ARG A 36 -2.02 -13.62 5.34
N LYS A 37 -1.10 -13.00 6.06
CA LYS A 37 -1.01 -11.55 6.09
C LYS A 37 -0.05 -11.03 5.04
N HIS A 38 -0.50 -9.98 4.32
CA HIS A 38 0.31 -9.26 3.35
C HIS A 38 0.42 -7.82 3.82
N VAL A 39 1.56 -7.19 3.58
CA VAL A 39 1.78 -5.81 4.00
C VAL A 39 2.42 -5.02 2.88
N CYS A 40 2.02 -3.76 2.76
CA CYS A 40 2.69 -2.80 1.90
C CYS A 40 2.88 -1.49 2.66
N TYR A 41 3.75 -0.65 2.15
CA TYR A 41 4.13 0.61 2.79
C TYR A 41 3.93 1.74 1.80
N LEU A 42 3.27 2.80 2.26
CA LEU A 42 2.96 3.97 1.45
C LEU A 42 3.46 5.22 2.14
N ARG A 43 3.88 6.21 1.35
CA ARG A 43 4.10 7.56 1.83
C ARG A 43 2.78 8.33 1.87
N ALA A 44 2.75 9.43 2.60
CA ALA A 44 1.56 10.30 2.60
C ALA A 44 1.33 10.86 1.19
N PRO A 45 0.09 10.87 0.69
CA PRO A 45 -0.21 11.47 -0.61
C PRO A 45 0.10 12.97 -0.62
N LYS A 46 0.65 13.44 -1.73
CA LYS A 46 0.86 14.86 -1.99
C LYS A 46 -0.30 15.40 -2.81
N ARG A 47 -0.39 16.72 -2.89
CA ARG A 47 -1.49 17.38 -3.64
C ARG A 47 -1.61 16.86 -5.07
N LYS A 48 -0.49 16.66 -5.77
CA LYS A 48 -0.51 16.12 -7.14
C LYS A 48 -1.03 14.70 -7.22
N ASP A 49 -0.77 13.88 -6.19
CA ASP A 49 -1.27 12.50 -6.12
C ASP A 49 -2.79 12.50 -5.97
N LEU A 50 -3.30 13.35 -5.08
CA LEU A 50 -4.73 13.48 -4.86
C LEU A 50 -5.45 14.01 -6.10
N SER A 51 -4.84 14.96 -6.81
CA SER A 51 -5.40 15.51 -8.05
C SER A 51 -5.50 14.43 -9.12
N ALA A 52 -4.43 13.66 -9.33
CA ALA A 52 -4.42 12.57 -10.30
C ALA A 52 -5.45 11.50 -9.94
N ALA A 53 -5.52 11.14 -8.65
CA ALA A 53 -6.46 10.13 -8.17
C ALA A 53 -7.91 10.63 -8.34
N SER A 54 -8.17 11.91 -8.08
CA SER A 54 -9.51 12.48 -8.23
C SER A 54 -9.99 12.47 -9.68
N VAL A 55 -9.10 12.77 -10.62
CA VAL A 55 -9.42 12.70 -12.04
C VAL A 55 -9.76 11.27 -12.44
N ALA A 56 -8.94 10.30 -12.04
CA ALA A 56 -9.17 8.89 -12.34
C ALA A 56 -10.45 8.36 -11.68
N GLY A 57 -10.75 8.86 -10.49
CA GLY A 57 -11.91 8.41 -9.70
C GLY A 57 -13.25 8.94 -10.16
N LYS A 58 -13.29 9.91 -11.08
CA LYS A 58 -14.56 10.47 -11.57
C LYS A 58 -15.45 9.45 -12.25
N ALA A 59 -14.84 8.58 -13.06
CA ALA A 59 -15.56 7.55 -13.78
C ALA A 59 -15.69 6.26 -12.97
N ASP A 60 -14.71 5.96 -12.12
CA ASP A 60 -14.64 4.73 -11.34
C ASP A 60 -13.95 5.01 -10.00
N PRO A 61 -14.71 4.99 -8.89
CA PRO A 61 -14.13 5.26 -7.55
C PRO A 61 -12.94 4.37 -7.17
N LEU A 62 -12.89 3.13 -7.67
CA LEU A 62 -11.77 2.22 -7.41
C LEU A 62 -10.48 2.74 -8.04
N LYS A 63 -10.58 3.51 -9.11
CA LYS A 63 -9.41 4.11 -9.76
C LYS A 63 -8.70 5.12 -8.86
N PHE A 64 -9.45 5.81 -7.99
CA PHE A 64 -8.86 6.71 -7.00
C PHE A 64 -7.87 5.95 -6.12
N ASN A 65 -8.30 4.83 -5.54
CA ASN A 65 -7.47 4.02 -4.66
C ASN A 65 -6.30 3.39 -5.41
N GLU A 66 -6.52 2.95 -6.65
CA GLU A 66 -5.48 2.38 -7.49
C GLU A 66 -4.35 3.39 -7.76
N VAL A 67 -4.70 4.62 -8.07
CA VAL A 67 -3.70 5.68 -8.33
C VAL A 67 -2.92 5.98 -7.05
N ILE A 68 -3.60 6.09 -5.91
CA ILE A 68 -2.93 6.35 -4.63
C ILE A 68 -1.96 5.22 -4.28
N LEU A 69 -2.38 3.97 -4.40
CA LEU A 69 -1.51 2.82 -4.13
C LEU A 69 -0.28 2.83 -5.04
N ARG A 70 -0.48 3.15 -6.31
CA ARG A 70 0.61 3.14 -7.29
C ARG A 70 1.60 4.28 -7.08
N GLN A 71 1.11 5.52 -6.86
CA GLN A 71 1.97 6.69 -6.74
C GLN A 71 2.66 6.80 -5.39
N CYS A 72 2.01 6.34 -4.33
CA CYS A 72 2.53 6.44 -2.97
C CYS A 72 3.30 5.20 -2.53
N TRP A 73 3.39 4.19 -3.37
CA TRP A 73 4.02 2.91 -3.04
C TRP A 73 5.50 3.07 -2.71
N LEU A 74 5.90 2.61 -1.53
CA LEU A 74 7.30 2.58 -1.10
C LEU A 74 7.89 1.17 -1.20
N GLY A 75 7.12 0.17 -0.86
CA GLY A 75 7.57 -1.22 -0.90
C GLY A 75 6.54 -2.15 -0.30
N GLY A 76 6.86 -3.43 -0.29
CA GLY A 76 6.00 -4.46 0.25
C GLY A 76 5.61 -5.49 -0.79
N ASP A 77 4.52 -6.19 -0.52
CA ASP A 77 4.03 -7.24 -1.41
C ASP A 77 3.28 -6.65 -2.59
N THR A 78 3.85 -6.79 -3.79
CA THR A 78 3.25 -6.26 -5.03
C THR A 78 1.91 -6.91 -5.36
N ASP A 79 1.62 -8.09 -4.83
CA ASP A 79 0.34 -8.75 -5.05
C ASP A 79 -0.83 -7.91 -4.53
N ILE A 80 -0.60 -7.04 -3.55
CA ILE A 80 -1.64 -6.13 -3.07
C ILE A 80 -2.14 -5.21 -4.18
N ARG A 81 -1.28 -4.86 -5.13
CA ARG A 81 -1.65 -4.01 -6.27
C ARG A 81 -2.25 -4.80 -7.44
N THR A 82 -1.86 -6.05 -7.59
CA THR A 82 -2.18 -6.86 -8.77
C THR A 82 -3.29 -7.87 -8.54
N ASP A 83 -3.45 -8.36 -7.32
CA ASP A 83 -4.51 -9.30 -6.97
C ASP A 83 -5.75 -8.50 -6.56
N ASP A 84 -6.86 -8.75 -7.25
CA ASP A 84 -8.11 -8.00 -7.03
C ASP A 84 -8.61 -8.13 -5.60
N SER A 85 -8.54 -9.31 -5.01
CA SER A 85 -9.00 -9.55 -3.64
C SER A 85 -8.18 -8.74 -2.63
N LEU A 86 -6.86 -8.74 -2.79
CA LEU A 86 -5.95 -7.99 -1.91
C LEU A 86 -6.09 -6.49 -2.12
N PHE A 87 -6.24 -6.06 -3.37
CA PHE A 87 -6.45 -4.66 -3.69
C PHE A 87 -7.73 -4.13 -3.03
N LEU A 88 -8.84 -4.87 -3.16
CA LEU A 88 -10.10 -4.46 -2.55
C LEU A 88 -10.04 -4.45 -1.03
N ALA A 89 -9.31 -5.37 -0.43
CA ALA A 89 -9.12 -5.40 1.01
C ALA A 89 -8.27 -4.21 1.49
N ALA A 90 -7.33 -3.73 0.68
CA ALA A 90 -6.49 -2.58 1.00
C ALA A 90 -7.17 -1.23 0.75
N SER A 91 -8.24 -1.21 -0.01
CA SER A 91 -8.95 0.02 -0.39
C SER A 91 -9.80 0.63 0.72
#